data_2107aa0797e83d8ca3eb5d10ce7e4ebf
#
_entry.id   2107aa0797e83d8ca3eb5d10ce7e4ebf
#
_cell.length_a   1.000
_cell.length_b   1.000
_cell.length_c   1.000
_cell.angle_alpha   90.00
_cell.angle_beta   90.00
_cell.angle_gamma   90.00
#
_symmetry.space_group_name_H-M   'P 1'
#
loop_
_entity.id
_entity.type
_entity.pdbx_description
1 polymer ?
#
loop_
_entity_poly.entity_id
_entity_poly.type
_entity_poly.pdbx_seq_one_letter_code
_entity_poly.pdbx_strand_id
1 'polypeptide(L)'
;MKNEIRAVRRVAAPLIAGSLMAASAPALAQDSPPPPKLEFAFEEIVTLGQAIPVGKTPLGTRNIIPITGGTFEGPGIKGTIIPGGWDWQLQRSDGCTHIKADYMLRTDDGVVINVINAGALCPPGEGSAPPRTQAVFEAPEGKYGWLNRTAFIGTLELAANAPGPAVRIRFYKAM
;
A
#
# COMPACT_ATOMS: atom_id res chain seq x y z
N MET A 1 -59.06 48.76 65.20
CA MET A 1 -57.62 48.63 64.89
C MET A 1 -57.54 48.43 63.39
N LYS A 2 -57.02 49.40 62.64
CA LYS A 2 -57.06 49.50 61.21
C LYS A 2 -55.84 48.82 60.56
N ASN A 3 -56.07 47.84 59.67
CA ASN A 3 -55.05 47.26 58.84
C ASN A 3 -54.97 48.01 57.54
N GLU A 4 -53.83 48.64 57.27
CA GLU A 4 -53.55 49.27 56.00
C GLU A 4 -52.87 48.24 55.10
N ILE A 5 -53.51 47.94 53.93
CA ILE A 5 -52.98 47.08 52.91
C ILE A 5 -52.21 47.99 51.94
N ARG A 6 -50.85 47.87 51.92
CA ARG A 6 -49.99 48.51 50.96
C ARG A 6 -50.07 47.79 49.61
N ALA A 7 -50.52 48.49 48.57
CA ALA A 7 -50.50 48.05 47.19
C ALA A 7 -49.10 48.08 46.64
N VAL A 8 -48.59 46.89 46.21
CA VAL A 8 -47.33 46.78 45.49
C VAL A 8 -47.58 46.94 43.99
N ARG A 9 -47.12 48.06 43.44
CA ARG A 9 -47.09 48.31 42.01
C ARG A 9 -46.04 47.37 41.34
N ARG A 10 -46.52 46.47 40.49
CA ARG A 10 -45.68 45.64 39.61
C ARG A 10 -45.28 46.50 38.39
N VAL A 11 -43.97 46.77 38.27
CA VAL A 11 -43.41 47.35 37.06
C VAL A 11 -43.13 46.22 36.09
N ALA A 12 -43.81 46.23 34.93
CA ALA A 12 -43.53 45.29 33.85
C ALA A 12 -42.33 45.80 33.07
N ALA A 13 -41.26 45.00 33.05
CA ALA A 13 -40.10 45.25 32.16
C ALA A 13 -40.39 44.63 30.77
N PRO A 14 -40.03 45.30 29.68
CA PRO A 14 -40.20 44.71 28.35
C PRO A 14 -39.09 43.70 28.08
N LEU A 15 -39.46 42.47 27.73
CA LEU A 15 -38.55 41.46 27.19
C LEU A 15 -38.18 41.87 25.78
N ILE A 16 -36.93 42.25 25.60
CA ILE A 16 -36.32 42.45 24.26
C ILE A 16 -35.90 41.06 23.80
N ALA A 17 -36.67 40.44 22.90
CA ALA A 17 -36.30 39.22 22.21
C ALA A 17 -35.22 39.55 21.16
N GLY A 18 -33.96 39.40 21.53
CA GLY A 18 -32.85 39.47 20.58
C GLY A 18 -32.80 38.22 19.71
N SER A 19 -33.21 38.32 18.45
CA SER A 19 -32.98 37.26 17.44
C SER A 19 -31.50 37.17 17.12
N LEU A 20 -30.81 36.12 17.64
CA LEU A 20 -29.49 35.73 17.14
C LEU A 20 -29.66 35.17 15.72
N MET A 21 -29.33 35.94 14.70
CA MET A 21 -29.07 35.43 13.38
C MET A 21 -27.74 34.67 13.40
N ALA A 22 -27.81 33.34 13.42
CA ALA A 22 -26.65 32.50 13.18
C ALA A 22 -26.25 32.66 11.72
N ALA A 23 -25.18 33.40 11.44
CA ALA A 23 -24.54 33.46 10.16
C ALA A 23 -23.89 32.10 9.90
N SER A 24 -24.54 31.24 9.10
CA SER A 24 -23.92 30.04 8.55
C SER A 24 -22.83 30.45 7.56
N ALA A 25 -21.56 30.38 7.99
CA ALA A 25 -20.44 30.51 7.08
C ALA A 25 -20.54 29.39 6.02
N PRO A 26 -20.41 29.70 4.72
CA PRO A 26 -20.34 28.65 3.72
C PRO A 26 -19.11 27.80 4.02
N ALA A 27 -19.29 26.51 4.31
CA ALA A 27 -18.21 25.56 4.33
C ALA A 27 -17.64 25.54 2.90
N LEU A 28 -16.40 26.05 2.75
CA LEU A 28 -15.62 25.83 1.53
C LEU A 28 -15.47 24.31 1.40
N ALA A 29 -16.24 23.71 0.51
CA ALA A 29 -16.00 22.36 0.06
C ALA A 29 -14.59 22.35 -0.51
N GLN A 30 -13.61 21.87 0.26
CA GLN A 30 -12.29 21.58 -0.25
C GLN A 30 -12.51 20.49 -1.30
N ASP A 31 -12.26 20.82 -2.57
CA ASP A 31 -12.22 19.85 -3.65
C ASP A 31 -11.09 18.86 -3.30
N SER A 32 -11.45 17.76 -2.65
CA SER A 32 -10.50 16.68 -2.39
C SER A 32 -10.03 16.14 -3.74
N PRO A 33 -8.73 15.93 -3.94
CA PRO A 33 -8.24 15.35 -5.17
C PRO A 33 -8.93 13.99 -5.39
N PRO A 34 -9.23 13.61 -6.63
CA PRO A 34 -9.86 12.33 -6.92
C PRO A 34 -9.02 11.18 -6.39
N PRO A 35 -9.64 10.07 -5.94
CA PRO A 35 -8.89 8.91 -5.49
C PRO A 35 -8.00 8.38 -6.62
N PRO A 36 -6.78 7.88 -6.30
CA PRO A 36 -5.88 7.34 -7.31
C PRO A 36 -6.51 6.14 -8.01
N LYS A 37 -6.31 6.04 -9.31
CA LYS A 37 -6.66 4.86 -10.12
C LYS A 37 -5.43 3.99 -10.28
N LEU A 38 -5.64 2.68 -10.42
CA LEU A 38 -4.57 1.73 -10.69
C LEU A 38 -4.58 1.35 -12.17
N GLU A 39 -3.41 1.46 -12.82
CA GLU A 39 -3.20 1.05 -14.20
C GLU A 39 -2.14 -0.04 -14.24
N PHE A 40 -2.39 -1.12 -15.01
CA PHE A 40 -1.43 -2.21 -15.18
C PHE A 40 -0.11 -1.70 -15.78
N ALA A 41 1.00 -2.04 -15.13
CA ALA A 41 2.34 -1.66 -15.58
C ALA A 41 3.06 -2.84 -16.25
N PHE A 42 3.27 -3.93 -15.54
CA PHE A 42 3.85 -5.17 -16.08
C PHE A 42 3.65 -6.34 -15.10
N GLU A 43 3.88 -7.55 -15.60
CA GLU A 43 3.83 -8.80 -14.85
C GLU A 43 5.23 -9.42 -14.79
N GLU A 44 5.54 -10.06 -13.67
CA GLU A 44 6.74 -10.86 -13.48
C GLU A 44 6.39 -12.31 -13.16
N ILE A 45 7.19 -13.23 -13.71
CA ILE A 45 7.28 -14.61 -13.25
C ILE A 45 8.64 -14.78 -12.60
N VAL A 46 8.68 -14.80 -11.29
CA VAL A 46 9.91 -14.87 -10.49
C VAL A 46 10.17 -16.32 -10.10
N THR A 47 11.28 -16.90 -10.56
CA THR A 47 11.67 -18.27 -10.20
C THR A 47 12.44 -18.27 -8.88
N LEU A 48 12.12 -19.26 -8.04
CA LEU A 48 12.60 -19.36 -6.66
C LEU A 48 13.47 -20.57 -6.45
N GLY A 49 14.49 -20.43 -5.65
CA GLY A 49 15.34 -21.52 -5.18
C GLY A 49 14.81 -22.18 -3.91
N GLN A 50 15.57 -23.13 -3.41
CA GLN A 50 15.27 -23.79 -2.14
C GLN A 50 15.40 -22.81 -0.98
N ALA A 51 14.42 -22.80 -0.08
CA ALA A 51 14.44 -21.97 1.11
C ALA A 51 15.65 -22.26 2.02
N ILE A 52 16.28 -21.22 2.51
CA ILE A 52 17.39 -21.29 3.48
C ILE A 52 16.83 -20.88 4.84
N PRO A 53 16.61 -21.83 5.77
CA PRO A 53 16.12 -21.52 7.10
C PRO A 53 17.22 -20.87 7.95
N VAL A 54 16.98 -19.64 8.41
CA VAL A 54 17.83 -18.98 9.42
C VAL A 54 17.40 -19.38 10.83
N GLY A 55 16.10 -19.64 11.03
CA GLY A 55 15.53 -20.06 12.31
C GLY A 55 14.93 -18.91 13.12
N LYS A 56 14.76 -19.15 14.43
CA LYS A 56 14.15 -18.19 15.35
C LYS A 56 15.10 -17.02 15.64
N THR A 57 14.58 -15.82 15.55
CA THR A 57 15.25 -14.57 15.88
C THR A 57 14.39 -13.77 16.86
N PRO A 58 14.89 -12.70 17.50
CA PRO A 58 14.06 -11.82 18.33
C PRO A 58 12.87 -11.20 17.58
N LEU A 59 12.92 -11.13 16.24
CA LEU A 59 11.87 -10.56 15.40
C LEU A 59 10.82 -11.59 14.93
N GLY A 60 11.12 -12.90 15.04
CA GLY A 60 10.29 -13.99 14.54
C GLY A 60 11.11 -15.10 13.90
N THR A 61 10.48 -16.00 13.16
CA THR A 61 11.20 -17.05 12.42
C THR A 61 11.58 -16.54 11.03
N ARG A 62 12.88 -16.58 10.72
CA ARG A 62 13.44 -16.06 9.47
C ARG A 62 13.75 -17.18 8.49
N ASN A 63 13.30 -16.97 7.23
CA ASN A 63 13.72 -17.73 6.05
C ASN A 63 14.23 -16.76 4.98
N ILE A 64 15.10 -17.27 4.11
CA ILE A 64 15.57 -16.57 2.93
C ILE A 64 15.25 -17.44 1.72
N ILE A 65 14.58 -16.88 0.72
CA ILE A 65 14.28 -17.57 -0.53
C ILE A 65 15.16 -16.98 -1.62
N PRO A 66 16.10 -17.73 -2.21
CA PRO A 66 16.87 -17.26 -3.35
C PRO A 66 15.97 -16.98 -4.55
N ILE A 67 16.21 -15.86 -5.24
CA ILE A 67 15.61 -15.57 -6.54
C ILE A 67 16.58 -16.03 -7.60
N THR A 68 16.15 -17.02 -8.39
CA THR A 68 17.03 -17.72 -9.35
C THR A 68 16.87 -17.23 -10.79
N GLY A 69 15.98 -16.27 -11.01
CA GLY A 69 15.72 -15.66 -12.31
C GLY A 69 14.24 -15.47 -12.58
N GLY A 70 13.88 -15.45 -13.86
CA GLY A 70 12.51 -15.28 -14.32
C GLY A 70 12.39 -14.30 -15.47
N THR A 71 11.17 -13.90 -15.79
CA THR A 71 10.87 -12.98 -16.88
C THR A 71 9.89 -11.91 -16.43
N PHE A 72 9.86 -10.79 -17.13
CA PHE A 72 8.83 -9.77 -16.95
C PHE A 72 8.41 -9.18 -18.27
N GLU A 73 7.14 -8.78 -18.39
CA GLU A 73 6.57 -8.20 -19.58
C GLU A 73 5.39 -7.28 -19.26
N GLY A 74 5.30 -6.17 -20.00
CA GLY A 74 4.20 -5.22 -19.94
C GLY A 74 4.31 -4.14 -21.01
N PRO A 75 3.39 -3.18 -21.03
CA PRO A 75 3.41 -2.07 -21.96
C PRO A 75 4.73 -1.28 -21.88
N GLY A 76 5.56 -1.37 -22.94
CA GLY A 76 6.81 -0.60 -23.07
C GLY A 76 7.98 -1.10 -22.21
N ILE A 77 7.85 -2.24 -21.52
CA ILE A 77 8.92 -2.84 -20.72
C ILE A 77 8.83 -4.37 -20.77
N LYS A 78 9.98 -5.03 -21.01
CA LYS A 78 10.12 -6.48 -20.91
C LYS A 78 11.57 -6.90 -20.75
N GLY A 79 11.79 -8.13 -20.31
CA GLY A 79 13.14 -8.66 -20.12
C GLY A 79 13.18 -9.85 -19.17
N THR A 80 14.32 -10.00 -18.48
CA THR A 80 14.60 -11.11 -17.56
C THR A 80 14.96 -10.62 -16.17
N ILE A 81 14.72 -11.46 -15.18
CA ILE A 81 15.17 -11.25 -13.80
C ILE A 81 16.58 -11.80 -13.66
N ILE A 82 17.50 -10.99 -13.14
CA ILE A 82 18.88 -11.39 -12.92
C ILE A 82 18.93 -12.32 -11.71
N PRO A 83 19.53 -13.54 -11.82
CA PRO A 83 19.74 -14.42 -10.68
C PRO A 83 20.61 -13.77 -9.59
N GLY A 84 20.35 -14.12 -8.32
CA GLY A 84 21.15 -13.64 -7.17
C GLY A 84 20.41 -12.70 -6.23
N GLY A 85 19.15 -12.39 -6.51
CA GLY A 85 18.27 -11.70 -5.58
C GLY A 85 17.80 -12.62 -4.43
N TRP A 86 17.20 -12.02 -3.41
CA TRP A 86 16.74 -12.68 -2.20
C TRP A 86 15.38 -12.17 -1.76
N ASP A 87 14.50 -13.07 -1.32
CA ASP A 87 13.30 -12.73 -0.56
C ASP A 87 13.51 -13.05 0.93
N TRP A 88 13.56 -12.00 1.75
CA TRP A 88 13.73 -12.05 3.19
C TRP A 88 12.39 -12.24 3.88
N GLN A 89 12.04 -13.48 4.18
CA GLN A 89 10.76 -13.82 4.81
C GLN A 89 10.90 -13.83 6.33
N LEU A 90 9.98 -13.18 7.02
CA LEU A 90 9.88 -13.18 8.48
C LEU A 90 8.48 -13.61 8.90
N GLN A 91 8.35 -14.81 9.44
CA GLN A 91 7.13 -15.27 10.08
C GLN A 91 6.98 -14.57 11.45
N ARG A 92 5.93 -13.80 11.60
CA ARG A 92 5.64 -13.00 12.78
C ARG A 92 4.76 -13.76 13.77
N SER A 93 4.66 -13.26 15.02
CA SER A 93 3.82 -13.86 16.06
C SER A 93 2.32 -13.76 15.80
N ASP A 94 1.89 -12.83 14.93
CA ASP A 94 0.48 -12.69 14.51
C ASP A 94 0.07 -13.68 13.40
N GLY A 95 0.97 -14.58 13.01
CA GLY A 95 0.76 -15.57 11.95
C GLY A 95 1.03 -15.07 10.54
N CYS A 96 1.24 -13.77 10.35
CA CYS A 96 1.61 -13.22 9.05
C CYS A 96 3.09 -13.48 8.73
N THR A 97 3.40 -13.63 7.45
CA THR A 97 4.77 -13.64 6.94
C THR A 97 5.04 -12.32 6.23
N HIS A 98 5.94 -11.51 6.79
CA HIS A 98 6.46 -10.34 6.09
C HIS A 98 7.47 -10.80 5.05
N ILE A 99 7.29 -10.40 3.80
CA ILE A 99 8.18 -10.65 2.68
C ILE A 99 8.86 -9.35 2.28
N LYS A 100 10.15 -9.46 1.90
CA LYS A 100 10.93 -8.35 1.35
C LYS A 100 11.91 -8.92 0.33
N ALA A 101 11.55 -8.85 -0.93
CA ALA A 101 12.41 -9.25 -2.02
C ALA A 101 13.28 -8.07 -2.48
N ASP A 102 14.55 -8.33 -2.75
CA ASP A 102 15.51 -7.41 -3.33
C ASP A 102 16.23 -8.10 -4.48
N TYR A 103 16.01 -7.63 -5.71
CA TYR A 103 16.49 -8.27 -6.93
C TYR A 103 16.61 -7.27 -8.07
N MET A 104 17.17 -7.72 -9.19
CA MET A 104 17.41 -6.88 -10.35
C MET A 104 16.72 -7.43 -11.60
N LEU A 105 16.17 -6.53 -12.39
CA LEU A 105 15.66 -6.75 -13.74
C LEU A 105 16.70 -6.36 -14.76
N ARG A 106 16.74 -7.07 -15.89
CA ARG A 106 17.47 -6.66 -17.10
C ARG A 106 16.47 -6.59 -18.24
N THR A 107 16.28 -5.39 -18.76
CA THR A 107 15.43 -5.17 -19.95
C THR A 107 16.06 -5.75 -21.22
N ASP A 108 15.25 -6.01 -22.24
CA ASP A 108 15.73 -6.51 -23.56
C ASP A 108 16.73 -5.54 -24.24
N ASP A 109 16.66 -4.26 -23.92
CA ASP A 109 17.62 -3.25 -24.37
C ASP A 109 18.81 -3.07 -23.40
N GLY A 110 18.98 -3.98 -22.42
CA GLY A 110 20.16 -4.12 -21.58
C GLY A 110 20.20 -3.25 -20.33
N VAL A 111 19.14 -2.46 -20.04
CA VAL A 111 19.10 -1.61 -18.84
C VAL A 111 18.84 -2.47 -17.61
N VAL A 112 19.61 -2.21 -16.52
CA VAL A 112 19.44 -2.88 -15.23
C VAL A 112 18.65 -1.99 -14.30
N ILE A 113 17.65 -2.57 -13.62
CA ILE A 113 16.73 -1.88 -12.72
C ILE A 113 16.68 -2.68 -11.41
N ASN A 114 16.94 -2.03 -10.27
CA ASN A 114 16.73 -2.67 -8.97
C ASN A 114 15.26 -2.63 -8.56
N VAL A 115 14.81 -3.68 -7.89
CA VAL A 115 13.45 -3.81 -7.34
C VAL A 115 13.54 -4.19 -5.87
N ILE A 116 12.93 -3.41 -5.00
CA ILE A 116 12.60 -3.80 -3.63
C ILE A 116 11.09 -3.96 -3.56
N ASN A 117 10.62 -5.19 -3.38
CA ASN A 117 9.19 -5.49 -3.32
C ASN A 117 8.84 -6.11 -1.96
N ALA A 118 8.02 -5.43 -1.17
CA ALA A 118 7.69 -5.84 0.19
C ALA A 118 6.18 -5.97 0.41
N GLY A 119 5.80 -6.85 1.33
CA GLY A 119 4.39 -7.05 1.68
C GLY A 119 4.22 -7.97 2.88
N ALA A 120 2.97 -8.30 3.19
CA ALA A 120 2.64 -9.27 4.22
C ALA A 120 1.67 -10.32 3.66
N LEU A 121 2.01 -11.59 3.87
CA LEU A 121 1.17 -12.75 3.58
C LEU A 121 0.56 -13.20 4.90
N CYS A 122 -0.72 -12.95 5.09
CA CYS A 122 -1.43 -13.36 6.29
C CYS A 122 -2.32 -14.58 6.01
N PRO A 123 -2.60 -15.41 7.04
CA PRO A 123 -3.55 -16.50 6.90
C PRO A 123 -4.90 -15.97 6.40
N PRO A 124 -5.59 -16.71 5.53
CA PRO A 124 -6.92 -16.33 5.08
C PRO A 124 -7.87 -16.27 6.29
N GLY A 125 -8.61 -15.17 6.40
CA GLY A 125 -9.64 -14.96 7.42
C GLY A 125 -10.87 -14.34 6.81
N GLU A 126 -11.95 -14.27 7.55
CA GLU A 126 -13.17 -13.62 7.08
C GLU A 126 -12.88 -12.15 6.73
N GLY A 127 -13.19 -11.73 5.51
CA GLY A 127 -12.93 -10.39 5.00
C GLY A 127 -11.47 -10.08 4.66
N SER A 128 -10.55 -11.06 4.67
CA SER A 128 -9.15 -10.82 4.30
C SER A 128 -9.03 -10.51 2.81
N ALA A 129 -8.31 -9.41 2.51
CA ALA A 129 -7.95 -9.08 1.13
C ALA A 129 -6.85 -10.02 0.61
N PRO A 130 -6.81 -10.31 -0.70
CA PRO A 130 -5.68 -11.01 -1.30
C PRO A 130 -4.36 -10.29 -1.02
N PRO A 131 -3.22 -11.01 -0.96
CA PRO A 131 -1.91 -10.41 -0.70
C PRO A 131 -1.62 -9.24 -1.65
N ARG A 132 -1.11 -8.15 -1.08
CA ARG A 132 -0.64 -6.99 -1.82
C ARG A 132 0.78 -6.66 -1.42
N THR A 133 1.56 -6.21 -2.39
CA THR A 133 2.93 -5.76 -2.19
C THR A 133 3.09 -4.31 -2.60
N GLN A 134 4.14 -3.69 -2.10
CA GLN A 134 4.59 -2.36 -2.49
C GLN A 134 5.98 -2.50 -3.09
N ALA A 135 6.10 -2.13 -4.35
CA ALA A 135 7.38 -2.14 -5.04
C ALA A 135 7.96 -0.74 -5.14
N VAL A 136 9.28 -0.66 -4.90
CA VAL A 136 10.10 0.52 -5.18
C VAL A 136 11.14 0.10 -6.23
N PHE A 137 11.26 0.90 -7.27
CA PHE A 137 12.19 0.66 -8.35
C PHE A 137 13.29 1.72 -8.33
N GLU A 138 14.52 1.31 -8.66
CA GLU A 138 15.63 2.19 -8.95
C GLU A 138 16.11 1.89 -10.36
N ALA A 139 15.74 2.75 -11.30
CA ALA A 139 16.09 2.69 -12.71
C ALA A 139 17.05 3.84 -13.07
N PRO A 140 18.00 3.65 -13.99
CA PRO A 140 18.78 4.74 -14.56
C PRO A 140 17.87 5.81 -15.19
N GLU A 141 18.37 7.03 -15.26
CA GLU A 141 17.67 8.10 -15.99
C GLU A 141 17.41 7.73 -17.45
N GLY A 142 16.36 8.30 -18.04
CA GLY A 142 15.96 8.06 -19.42
C GLY A 142 14.67 7.25 -19.55
N LYS A 143 14.64 6.28 -20.46
CA LYS A 143 13.45 5.53 -20.88
C LYS A 143 12.64 4.94 -19.71
N TYR A 144 13.32 4.42 -18.69
CA TYR A 144 12.70 3.75 -17.54
C TYR A 144 12.63 4.63 -16.27
N GLY A 145 13.06 5.88 -16.35
CA GLY A 145 13.07 6.82 -15.22
C GLY A 145 11.68 7.10 -14.61
N TRP A 146 10.59 6.76 -15.33
CA TRP A 146 9.22 6.83 -14.79
C TRP A 146 9.01 5.89 -13.61
N LEU A 147 9.72 4.77 -13.54
CA LEU A 147 9.65 3.82 -12.43
C LEU A 147 10.04 4.46 -11.09
N ASN A 148 11.03 5.35 -11.09
CA ASN A 148 11.52 6.03 -9.89
C ASN A 148 10.52 7.03 -9.29
N ARG A 149 9.53 7.46 -10.07
CA ARG A 149 8.60 8.55 -9.70
C ARG A 149 7.15 8.08 -9.55
N THR A 150 6.93 6.77 -9.64
CA THR A 150 5.60 6.16 -9.63
C THR A 150 5.43 5.31 -8.39
N ALA A 151 4.28 5.44 -7.72
CA ALA A 151 3.90 4.52 -6.66
C ALA A 151 3.28 3.26 -7.27
N PHE A 152 3.69 2.09 -6.76
CA PHE A 152 3.22 0.80 -7.24
C PHE A 152 2.53 -0.02 -6.17
N ILE A 153 1.47 -0.71 -6.58
CA ILE A 153 0.84 -1.79 -5.82
C ILE A 153 1.02 -3.08 -6.62
N GLY A 154 1.54 -4.12 -5.96
CA GLY A 154 1.68 -5.45 -6.53
C GLY A 154 0.58 -6.41 -6.07
N THR A 155 0.21 -7.35 -6.93
CA THR A 155 -0.50 -8.58 -6.54
C THR A 155 0.50 -9.74 -6.57
N LEU A 156 0.35 -10.71 -5.68
CA LEU A 156 1.24 -11.87 -5.62
C LEU A 156 0.42 -13.14 -5.57
N GLU A 157 0.74 -14.11 -6.45
CA GLU A 157 0.14 -15.44 -6.50
C GLU A 157 1.18 -16.50 -6.91
N LEU A 158 0.89 -17.77 -6.66
CA LEU A 158 1.74 -18.84 -7.16
C LEU A 158 1.62 -18.95 -8.69
N ALA A 159 2.76 -19.13 -9.37
CA ALA A 159 2.80 -19.34 -10.82
C ALA A 159 2.62 -20.84 -11.14
N ALA A 160 1.37 -21.33 -11.20
CA ALA A 160 1.04 -22.75 -11.31
C ALA A 160 1.60 -23.46 -12.58
N ASN A 161 1.92 -22.70 -13.63
CA ASN A 161 2.41 -23.24 -14.91
C ASN A 161 3.93 -23.09 -15.10
N ALA A 162 4.65 -22.67 -14.06
CA ALA A 162 6.11 -22.59 -14.13
C ALA A 162 6.75 -23.99 -13.98
N PRO A 163 7.94 -24.23 -14.59
CA PRO A 163 8.61 -25.54 -14.52
C PRO A 163 9.18 -25.87 -13.13
N GLY A 164 9.07 -24.97 -12.16
CA GLY A 164 9.53 -25.11 -10.77
C GLY A 164 8.88 -24.08 -9.85
N PRO A 165 9.34 -23.97 -8.60
CA PRO A 165 8.79 -22.99 -7.68
C PRO A 165 8.91 -21.58 -8.24
N ALA A 166 7.78 -20.90 -8.40
CA ALA A 166 7.74 -19.54 -8.93
C ALA A 166 6.51 -18.78 -8.42
N VAL A 167 6.61 -17.48 -8.39
CA VAL A 167 5.50 -16.58 -8.10
C VAL A 167 5.25 -15.65 -9.29
N ARG A 168 3.97 -15.32 -9.47
CA ARG A 168 3.53 -14.28 -10.40
C ARG A 168 3.25 -13.00 -9.64
N ILE A 169 3.83 -11.91 -10.10
CA ILE A 169 3.61 -10.59 -9.53
C ILE A 169 3.11 -9.68 -10.64
N ARG A 170 1.97 -9.02 -10.44
CA ARG A 170 1.49 -7.97 -11.34
C ARG A 170 1.62 -6.64 -10.64
N PHE A 171 2.34 -5.72 -11.26
CA PHE A 171 2.48 -4.35 -10.77
C PHE A 171 1.48 -3.43 -11.44
N TYR A 172 0.86 -2.60 -10.62
CA TYR A 172 -0.06 -1.55 -11.03
C TYR A 172 0.49 -0.22 -10.53
N LYS A 173 0.56 0.76 -11.42
CA LYS A 173 0.96 2.13 -11.08
C LYS A 173 -0.26 2.93 -10.60
N ALA A 174 -0.09 3.73 -9.55
CA ALA A 174 -1.07 4.70 -9.11
C ALA A 174 -1.01 5.96 -9.99
N MET A 175 -2.18 6.36 -10.53
CA MET A 175 -2.36 7.51 -11.42
C MET A 175 -3.17 8.60 -10.73
#